data_88566d1b28c32859c76bde10e46911ba
#
_entry.id   88566d1b28c32859c76bde10e46911ba
#
_cell.length_a   1.000
_cell.length_b   1.000
_cell.length_c   1.000
_cell.angle_alpha   90.00
_cell.angle_beta   90.00
_cell.angle_gamma   90.00
#
_symmetry.space_group_name_H-M   'P 1'
#
loop_
_entity.id
_entity.type
_entity.pdbx_description
1 polymer ?
#
loop_
_entity_poly.entity_id
_entity_poly.type
_entity_poly.pdbx_seq_one_letter_code
_entity_poly.pdbx_strand_id
1 'polypeptide(L)'
;NTKWTGQIVDQSWFTAPEYAKYREKGNVKVPFWLNPEKHYVGVAWYQRDFVVPADWKDAPLVLTLERTHWETTVYVDGEKIGESNALLVPHRYVLNQIKPGKHSLTIRVDNQVNIPVGVNAHSVSDHTQSNWNGITGQIKLEKKSSVYLDDVQIYPDIQQKQIRIRMAFTG
;
A
#
# COMPACT_ATOMS: atom_id res chain seq x y z
N ASN A 1 -3.08 2.73 -20.68
CA ASN A 1 -3.39 3.50 -19.45
C ASN A 1 -4.71 3.02 -18.87
N THR A 2 -4.71 1.90 -18.17
CA THR A 2 -5.87 1.42 -17.42
C THR A 2 -6.01 2.27 -16.16
N LYS A 3 -7.17 2.88 -15.97
CA LYS A 3 -7.47 3.67 -14.77
C LYS A 3 -7.78 2.73 -13.61
N TRP A 4 -7.29 3.06 -12.44
CA TRP A 4 -7.76 2.46 -11.21
C TRP A 4 -9.16 2.97 -10.88
N THR A 5 -10.03 2.07 -10.42
CA THR A 5 -11.31 2.45 -9.84
C THR A 5 -11.18 2.38 -8.33
N GLY A 6 -11.40 3.50 -7.67
CA GLY A 6 -11.45 3.59 -6.21
C GLY A 6 -12.87 3.85 -5.75
N GLN A 7 -13.27 3.20 -4.67
CA GLN A 7 -14.55 3.42 -4.01
C GLN A 7 -14.34 3.57 -2.52
N ILE A 8 -14.98 4.58 -1.94
CA ILE A 8 -15.07 4.77 -0.50
C ILE A 8 -16.34 4.12 -0.02
N VAL A 9 -16.25 3.32 1.04
CA VAL A 9 -17.23 2.30 1.41
C VAL A 9 -18.62 2.85 1.71
N ASP A 10 -18.73 4.01 2.33
CA ASP A 10 -20.03 4.47 2.83
C ASP A 10 -20.73 5.44 1.90
N GLN A 11 -19.99 6.26 1.20
CA GLN A 11 -20.50 7.23 0.24
C GLN A 11 -19.35 7.90 -0.50
N SER A 12 -19.69 8.69 -1.51
CA SER A 12 -18.72 9.57 -2.17
C SER A 12 -18.24 10.62 -1.15
N TRP A 13 -17.17 10.31 -0.43
CA TRP A 13 -16.69 11.08 0.72
C TRP A 13 -16.51 12.57 0.42
N PHE A 14 -16.10 12.94 -0.79
CA PHE A 14 -15.94 14.34 -1.15
C PHE A 14 -17.28 15.06 -1.39
N THR A 15 -18.39 14.35 -1.53
CA THR A 15 -19.74 14.92 -1.62
C THR A 15 -20.48 14.87 -0.29
N ALA A 16 -19.96 14.15 0.72
CA ALA A 16 -20.58 14.04 2.01
C ALA A 16 -20.70 15.41 2.70
N PRO A 17 -21.82 15.71 3.39
CA PRO A 17 -22.07 17.01 4.01
C PRO A 17 -20.99 17.45 5.00
N GLU A 18 -20.46 16.53 5.78
CA GLU A 18 -19.40 16.77 6.78
C GLU A 18 -18.10 17.30 6.16
N TYR A 19 -17.86 17.02 4.88
CA TYR A 19 -16.69 17.51 4.14
C TYR A 19 -16.97 18.74 3.30
N ALA A 20 -18.18 19.31 3.35
CA ALA A 20 -18.55 20.51 2.57
C ALA A 20 -17.56 21.65 2.75
N LYS A 21 -17.12 21.90 4.00
CA LYS A 21 -16.15 22.96 4.35
C LYS A 21 -14.80 22.83 3.63
N TYR A 22 -14.41 21.63 3.21
CA TYR A 22 -13.14 21.38 2.50
C TYR A 22 -13.26 21.60 0.99
N ARG A 23 -14.49 21.80 0.49
CA ARG A 23 -14.75 22.12 -0.92
C ARG A 23 -14.93 23.63 -1.16
N GLU A 24 -15.09 24.39 -0.10
CA GLU A 24 -15.27 25.84 -0.18
C GLU A 24 -13.96 26.53 -0.56
N LYS A 25 -14.03 27.38 -1.58
CA LYS A 25 -12.87 28.15 -2.03
C LYS A 25 -12.42 29.11 -0.93
N GLY A 26 -11.15 29.05 -0.57
CA GLY A 26 -10.56 29.90 0.47
C GLY A 26 -10.59 29.31 1.88
N ASN A 27 -11.20 28.15 2.10
CA ASN A 27 -11.15 27.46 3.39
C ASN A 27 -9.83 26.68 3.52
N VAL A 28 -8.75 27.39 3.78
CA VAL A 28 -7.39 26.85 3.84
C VAL A 28 -6.89 26.91 5.27
N LYS A 29 -6.49 25.76 5.82
CA LYS A 29 -5.75 25.70 7.10
C LYS A 29 -4.29 26.05 6.88
N VAL A 30 -3.68 26.71 7.84
CA VAL A 30 -2.26 27.08 7.80
C VAL A 30 -1.45 26.13 8.68
N PRO A 31 -0.34 25.63 8.17
CA PRO A 31 0.20 25.72 6.81
C PRO A 31 -0.57 24.84 5.83
N PHE A 32 -1.14 25.43 4.80
CA PHE A 32 -2.05 24.74 3.89
C PHE A 32 -1.38 23.59 3.10
N TRP A 33 -0.10 23.70 2.79
CA TRP A 33 0.67 22.68 2.09
C TRP A 33 0.94 21.41 2.92
N LEU A 34 0.74 21.49 4.23
CA LEU A 34 0.88 20.34 5.14
C LEU A 34 -0.46 19.65 5.40
N ASN A 35 -1.56 20.24 4.97
CA ASN A 35 -2.89 19.67 5.15
C ASN A 35 -3.46 19.25 3.80
N PRO A 36 -4.01 18.04 3.67
CA PRO A 36 -4.70 17.65 2.46
C PRO A 36 -5.93 18.53 2.25
N GLU A 37 -6.23 18.83 0.99
CA GLU A 37 -7.47 19.55 0.61
C GLU A 37 -8.73 18.86 1.16
N LYS A 38 -8.64 17.55 1.30
CA LYS A 38 -9.71 16.69 1.76
C LYS A 38 -9.15 15.70 2.76
N HIS A 39 -9.80 15.63 3.91
CA HIS A 39 -9.42 14.71 4.97
C HIS A 39 -10.42 13.54 5.02
N TYR A 40 -9.89 12.32 4.95
CA TYR A 40 -10.67 11.10 5.07
C TYR A 40 -9.98 10.13 6.01
N VAL A 41 -10.75 9.57 6.95
CA VAL A 41 -10.31 8.48 7.83
C VAL A 41 -11.30 7.34 7.70
N GLY A 42 -10.79 6.16 7.37
CA GLY A 42 -11.60 4.96 7.18
C GLY A 42 -11.09 4.08 6.06
N VAL A 43 -11.96 3.22 5.58
CA VAL A 43 -11.64 2.20 4.56
C VAL A 43 -11.91 2.71 3.15
N ALA A 44 -10.91 2.57 2.29
CA ALA A 44 -11.03 2.78 0.86
C ALA A 44 -10.76 1.48 0.09
N TRP A 45 -11.52 1.26 -0.97
CA TRP A 45 -11.38 0.10 -1.83
C TRP A 45 -10.89 0.53 -3.20
N TYR A 46 -9.85 -0.16 -3.70
CA TYR A 46 -9.28 0.01 -5.03
C TYR A 46 -9.47 -1.27 -5.80
N GLN A 47 -9.96 -1.17 -7.04
CA GLN A 47 -10.13 -2.33 -7.90
C GLN A 47 -9.59 -2.06 -9.29
N ARG A 48 -8.95 -3.08 -9.87
CA ARG A 48 -8.42 -3.03 -11.22
C ARG A 48 -8.32 -4.41 -11.82
N ASP A 49 -8.69 -4.52 -13.10
CA ASP A 49 -8.37 -5.70 -13.88
C ASP A 49 -6.90 -5.70 -14.33
N PHE A 50 -6.31 -6.87 -14.36
CA PHE A 50 -4.98 -7.11 -14.88
C PHE A 50 -4.93 -8.42 -15.68
N VAL A 51 -3.89 -8.58 -16.49
CA VAL A 51 -3.69 -9.79 -17.29
C VAL A 51 -2.37 -10.43 -16.90
N VAL A 52 -2.41 -11.72 -16.58
CA VAL A 52 -1.22 -12.56 -16.40
C VAL A 52 -0.87 -13.15 -17.76
N PRO A 53 0.32 -12.83 -18.31
CA PRO A 53 0.78 -13.39 -19.59
C PRO A 53 0.93 -14.90 -19.58
N ALA A 54 0.80 -15.55 -20.72
CA ALA A 54 0.91 -17.00 -20.84
C ALA A 54 2.30 -17.54 -20.42
N ASP A 55 3.35 -16.76 -20.66
CA ASP A 55 4.74 -17.09 -20.28
C ASP A 55 5.02 -16.91 -18.78
N TRP A 56 4.03 -16.46 -18.00
CA TRP A 56 4.10 -16.36 -16.55
C TRP A 56 3.46 -17.58 -15.86
N LYS A 57 3.02 -18.54 -16.64
CA LYS A 57 2.42 -19.77 -16.12
C LYS A 57 3.35 -20.44 -15.08
N ASP A 58 2.77 -20.85 -13.97
CA ASP A 58 3.42 -21.56 -12.86
C ASP A 58 4.57 -20.78 -12.18
N ALA A 59 4.78 -19.52 -12.54
CA ALA A 59 5.78 -18.70 -11.88
C ALA A 59 5.21 -18.03 -10.61
N PRO A 60 6.02 -17.86 -9.55
CA PRO A 60 5.64 -17.02 -8.42
C PRO A 60 5.45 -15.58 -8.86
N LEU A 61 4.31 -14.97 -8.50
CA LEU A 61 4.05 -13.56 -8.75
C LEU A 61 4.12 -12.80 -7.43
N VAL A 62 4.74 -11.63 -7.44
CA VAL A 62 4.82 -10.77 -6.25
C VAL A 62 4.19 -9.42 -6.56
N LEU A 63 3.14 -9.08 -5.83
CA LEU A 63 2.55 -7.76 -5.80
C LEU A 63 3.26 -6.92 -4.74
N THR A 64 3.76 -5.76 -5.13
CA THR A 64 4.36 -4.78 -4.23
C THR A 64 3.56 -3.49 -4.25
N LEU A 65 3.18 -3.02 -3.07
CA LEU A 65 2.60 -1.71 -2.83
C LEU A 65 3.66 -0.87 -2.12
N GLU A 66 4.19 0.15 -2.78
CA GLU A 66 5.42 0.83 -2.33
C GLU A 66 5.23 1.59 -1.02
N ARG A 67 4.21 2.43 -0.94
CA ARG A 67 3.90 3.24 0.23
C ARG A 67 2.40 3.26 0.45
N THR A 68 1.98 2.63 1.51
CA THR A 68 0.57 2.54 1.89
C THR A 68 0.35 3.20 3.24
N HIS A 69 -0.75 3.89 3.39
CA HIS A 69 -1.19 4.43 4.67
C HIS A 69 -2.67 4.11 4.87
N TRP A 70 -2.99 3.06 5.64
CA TRP A 70 -2.10 2.27 6.49
C TRP A 70 -2.19 0.77 6.18
N GLU A 71 -3.12 0.07 6.86
CA GLU A 71 -3.37 -1.35 6.69
C GLU A 71 -3.90 -1.67 5.30
N THR A 72 -3.38 -2.71 4.69
CA THR A 72 -3.89 -3.20 3.41
C THR A 72 -4.32 -4.64 3.48
N THR A 73 -5.42 -4.97 2.80
CA THR A 73 -5.84 -6.35 2.52
C THR A 73 -5.98 -6.51 1.02
N VAL A 74 -5.36 -7.54 0.47
CA VAL A 74 -5.34 -7.81 -0.98
C VAL A 74 -6.20 -9.01 -1.31
N TYR A 75 -6.96 -8.89 -2.38
CA TYR A 75 -7.79 -9.95 -2.96
C TYR A 75 -7.50 -10.08 -4.46
N VAL A 76 -7.50 -11.30 -4.97
CA VAL A 76 -7.50 -11.59 -6.41
C VAL A 76 -8.71 -12.46 -6.70
N ASP A 77 -9.52 -12.04 -7.68
CA ASP A 77 -10.79 -12.70 -8.05
C ASP A 77 -11.74 -12.94 -6.86
N GLY A 78 -11.69 -12.05 -5.87
CA GLY A 78 -12.48 -12.14 -4.64
C GLY A 78 -11.87 -13.00 -3.53
N GLU A 79 -10.80 -13.74 -3.80
CA GLU A 79 -10.10 -14.53 -2.78
C GLU A 79 -9.04 -13.69 -2.05
N LYS A 80 -9.04 -13.75 -0.72
CA LYS A 80 -8.06 -13.04 0.12
C LYS A 80 -6.67 -13.65 -0.05
N ILE A 81 -5.72 -12.82 -0.46
CA ILE A 81 -4.30 -13.19 -0.61
C ILE A 81 -3.53 -12.94 0.70
N GLY A 82 -3.79 -11.81 1.35
CA GLY A 82 -3.10 -11.46 2.58
C GLY A 82 -3.43 -10.06 3.07
N GLU A 83 -2.80 -9.71 4.20
CA GLU A 83 -2.93 -8.39 4.81
C GLU A 83 -1.59 -7.92 5.38
N SER A 84 -1.40 -6.61 5.53
CA SER A 84 -0.24 -6.01 6.15
C SER A 84 -0.62 -4.68 6.79
N ASN A 85 -0.06 -4.39 7.97
CA ASN A 85 -0.23 -3.14 8.70
C ASN A 85 1.10 -2.39 8.91
N ALA A 86 2.13 -2.72 8.15
CA ALA A 86 3.42 -2.07 8.26
C ALA A 86 3.37 -0.65 7.65
N LEU A 87 3.66 0.38 8.43
CA LEU A 87 3.53 1.77 7.99
C LEU A 87 4.69 2.25 7.08
N LEU A 88 5.91 1.81 7.36
CA LEU A 88 7.13 2.42 6.80
C LEU A 88 7.86 1.56 5.77
N VAL A 89 7.30 0.43 5.39
CA VAL A 89 7.91 -0.48 4.41
C VAL A 89 6.90 -0.87 3.33
N PRO A 90 7.36 -1.23 2.14
CA PRO A 90 6.48 -1.74 1.10
C PRO A 90 5.73 -2.99 1.55
N HIS A 91 4.44 -3.06 1.24
CA HIS A 91 3.67 -4.28 1.44
C HIS A 91 3.90 -5.21 0.26
N ARG A 92 4.25 -6.48 0.54
CA ARG A 92 4.51 -7.50 -0.46
C ARG A 92 3.57 -8.69 -0.27
N TYR A 93 2.99 -9.14 -1.36
CA TYR A 93 2.05 -10.25 -1.40
C TYR A 93 2.49 -11.25 -2.46
N VAL A 94 2.68 -12.50 -2.05
CA VAL A 94 2.98 -13.59 -2.99
C VAL A 94 1.66 -14.15 -3.50
N LEU A 95 1.48 -14.07 -4.80
CA LEU A 95 0.30 -14.55 -5.51
C LEU A 95 0.63 -15.95 -6.06
N ASN A 96 0.31 -16.96 -5.28
CA ASN A 96 0.57 -18.34 -5.68
C ASN A 96 -0.49 -18.85 -6.65
N GLN A 97 -0.06 -19.62 -7.64
CA GLN A 97 -0.93 -20.39 -8.55
C GLN A 97 -1.94 -19.55 -9.35
N ILE A 98 -1.65 -18.28 -9.61
CA ILE A 98 -2.47 -17.47 -10.50
C ILE A 98 -2.26 -17.94 -11.93
N LYS A 99 -3.33 -18.37 -12.59
CA LYS A 99 -3.29 -18.86 -13.97
C LYS A 99 -3.08 -17.73 -14.96
N PRO A 100 -2.50 -17.98 -16.14
CA PRO A 100 -2.55 -17.01 -17.23
C PRO A 100 -3.99 -16.62 -17.58
N GLY A 101 -4.20 -15.33 -17.86
CA GLY A 101 -5.52 -14.82 -18.19
C GLY A 101 -5.86 -13.51 -17.49
N LYS A 102 -7.14 -13.13 -17.58
CA LYS A 102 -7.66 -11.91 -16.98
C LYS A 102 -8.08 -12.18 -15.53
N HIS A 103 -7.68 -11.29 -14.64
CA HIS A 103 -7.96 -11.33 -13.20
C HIS A 103 -8.37 -9.97 -12.70
N SER A 104 -9.06 -9.92 -11.56
CA SER A 104 -9.43 -8.71 -10.84
C SER A 104 -8.62 -8.59 -9.56
N LEU A 105 -7.86 -7.50 -9.41
CA LEU A 105 -7.17 -7.14 -8.19
C LEU A 105 -8.03 -6.17 -7.38
N THR A 106 -8.30 -6.52 -6.13
CA THR A 106 -8.98 -5.63 -5.18
C THR A 106 -8.09 -5.40 -3.96
N ILE A 107 -7.91 -4.15 -3.58
CA ILE A 107 -7.10 -3.73 -2.44
C ILE A 107 -7.98 -2.91 -1.51
N ARG A 108 -8.13 -3.37 -0.27
CA ARG A 108 -8.70 -2.60 0.84
C ARG A 108 -7.57 -1.85 1.52
N VAL A 109 -7.72 -0.56 1.71
CA VAL A 109 -6.80 0.26 2.49
C VAL A 109 -7.57 0.91 3.63
N ASP A 110 -7.05 0.77 4.84
CA ASP A 110 -7.60 1.40 6.04
C ASP A 110 -6.54 2.32 6.65
N ASN A 111 -6.85 3.60 6.76
CA ASN A 111 -5.93 4.60 7.29
C ASN A 111 -6.24 5.01 8.74
N GLN A 112 -7.10 4.27 9.43
CA GLN A 112 -7.37 4.49 10.84
C GLN A 112 -6.11 4.21 11.66
N VAL A 113 -5.85 5.09 12.64
CA VAL A 113 -4.77 4.87 13.62
C VAL A 113 -5.22 3.80 14.61
N ASN A 114 -4.64 2.61 14.49
CA ASN A 114 -5.00 1.43 15.28
C ASN A 114 -3.95 1.04 16.33
N ILE A 115 -2.93 1.88 16.53
CA ILE A 115 -1.91 1.69 17.56
C ILE A 115 -1.94 2.83 18.58
N PRO A 116 -1.75 2.55 19.89
CA PRO A 116 -1.83 3.54 20.94
C PRO A 116 -0.52 4.34 21.11
N VAL A 117 -0.16 5.11 20.10
CA VAL A 117 1.07 5.93 20.09
C VAL A 117 0.86 7.38 20.51
N GLY A 118 -0.39 7.76 20.81
CA GLY A 118 -0.77 9.11 21.19
C GLY A 118 -0.91 10.08 20.00
N VAL A 119 -1.51 11.23 20.29
CA VAL A 119 -1.88 12.24 19.26
C VAL A 119 -0.67 12.96 18.65
N ASN A 120 0.47 12.95 19.30
CA ASN A 120 1.68 13.61 18.83
C ASN A 120 2.67 12.65 18.13
N ALA A 121 2.22 11.47 17.76
CA ALA A 121 3.06 10.51 17.05
C ALA A 121 3.33 10.99 15.63
N HIS A 122 4.58 11.38 15.38
CA HIS A 122 5.03 11.87 14.09
C HIS A 122 4.92 10.77 13.02
N SER A 123 4.50 11.14 11.81
CA SER A 123 4.24 10.23 10.68
C SER A 123 3.11 9.22 10.87
N VAL A 124 2.39 9.28 11.99
CA VAL A 124 1.24 8.41 12.29
C VAL A 124 -0.02 9.26 12.44
N SER A 125 0.07 10.33 13.23
CA SER A 125 -1.02 11.23 13.54
C SER A 125 -0.97 12.49 12.68
N ASP A 126 -2.13 12.99 12.25
CA ASP A 126 -2.27 14.26 11.52
C ASP A 126 -2.12 15.49 12.41
N HIS A 127 -1.92 15.33 13.71
CA HIS A 127 -1.77 16.44 14.65
C HIS A 127 -0.42 17.15 14.54
N THR A 128 0.62 16.45 14.12
CA THR A 128 1.96 17.02 13.99
C THR A 128 2.26 17.53 12.59
N GLN A 129 1.75 16.82 11.58
CA GLN A 129 1.81 17.20 10.16
C GLN A 129 0.82 16.34 9.39
N SER A 130 0.48 16.74 8.17
CA SER A 130 -0.32 15.89 7.30
C SER A 130 0.48 14.67 6.81
N ASN A 131 -0.20 13.54 6.69
CA ASN A 131 0.34 12.32 6.12
C ASN A 131 -0.32 12.05 4.76
N TRP A 132 0.36 11.20 3.96
CA TRP A 132 -0.31 10.66 2.78
C TRP A 132 -1.41 9.67 3.19
N ASN A 133 -2.40 9.55 2.34
CA ASN A 133 -3.49 8.56 2.51
C ASN A 133 -3.57 7.64 1.30
N GLY A 134 -4.01 6.41 1.55
CA GLY A 134 -4.14 5.42 0.50
C GLY A 134 -2.80 4.85 0.06
N ILE A 135 -2.63 4.67 -1.25
CA ILE A 135 -1.42 4.10 -1.85
C ILE A 135 -0.72 5.19 -2.65
N THR A 136 0.53 5.52 -2.28
CA THR A 136 1.41 6.41 -3.02
C THR A 136 2.63 5.65 -3.52
N GLY A 137 3.21 6.11 -4.63
CA GLY A 137 4.30 5.39 -5.28
C GLY A 137 3.82 4.27 -6.20
N GLN A 138 4.65 3.25 -6.38
CA GLN A 138 4.39 2.19 -7.35
C GLN A 138 3.47 1.10 -6.79
N ILE A 139 2.58 0.62 -7.66
CA ILE A 139 1.89 -0.66 -7.51
C ILE A 139 2.43 -1.56 -8.61
N LYS A 140 3.17 -2.59 -8.23
CA LYS A 140 3.93 -3.42 -9.16
C LYS A 140 3.62 -4.89 -9.00
N LEU A 141 3.31 -5.57 -10.10
CA LEU A 141 3.21 -7.02 -10.17
C LEU A 141 4.41 -7.55 -10.96
N GLU A 142 5.15 -8.47 -10.37
CA GLU A 142 6.37 -9.04 -10.96
C GLU A 142 6.31 -10.55 -10.97
N LYS A 143 6.74 -11.12 -12.09
CA LYS A 143 7.11 -12.53 -12.16
C LYS A 143 8.48 -12.72 -11.48
N LYS A 144 8.58 -13.70 -10.61
CA LYS A 144 9.84 -14.13 -10.01
C LYS A 144 10.31 -15.46 -10.62
N SER A 145 11.60 -15.72 -10.52
CA SER A 145 12.14 -17.07 -10.78
C SER A 145 11.59 -18.07 -9.74
N SER A 146 11.61 -19.35 -10.07
CA SER A 146 11.21 -20.41 -9.10
C SER A 146 11.99 -20.30 -7.79
N VAL A 147 13.26 -19.92 -7.88
CA VAL A 147 14.08 -19.54 -6.72
C VAL A 147 14.54 -18.11 -6.91
N TYR A 148 14.31 -17.24 -5.94
CA TYR A 148 14.73 -15.84 -5.99
C TYR A 148 15.22 -15.35 -4.64
N LEU A 149 16.07 -14.32 -4.67
CA LEU A 149 16.57 -13.65 -3.49
C LEU A 149 15.46 -12.74 -2.94
N ASP A 150 14.99 -13.02 -1.73
CA ASP A 150 13.88 -12.32 -1.09
C ASP A 150 14.37 -11.21 -0.16
N ASP A 151 15.42 -11.49 0.63
CA ASP A 151 15.96 -10.52 1.57
C ASP A 151 17.49 -10.58 1.61
N VAL A 152 18.11 -9.40 1.76
CA VAL A 152 19.56 -9.24 1.94
C VAL A 152 19.83 -8.30 3.08
N GLN A 153 20.47 -8.80 4.11
CA GLN A 153 20.88 -8.03 5.27
C GLN A 153 22.42 -7.93 5.31
N ILE A 154 22.92 -6.72 5.43
CA ILE A 154 24.34 -6.42 5.43
C ILE A 154 24.74 -5.89 6.80
N TYR A 155 25.70 -6.55 7.45
CA TYR A 155 26.21 -6.21 8.76
C TYR A 155 27.72 -5.87 8.65
N PRO A 156 28.07 -4.58 8.57
CA PRO A 156 29.49 -4.17 8.55
C PRO A 156 30.10 -4.28 9.94
N ASP A 157 31.33 -4.76 10.01
CA ASP A 157 32.20 -4.74 11.19
C ASP A 157 33.45 -3.91 10.86
N ILE A 158 33.47 -2.67 11.36
CA ILE A 158 34.53 -1.71 11.08
C ILE A 158 35.84 -2.12 11.77
N GLN A 159 35.76 -2.72 12.94
CA GLN A 159 36.96 -3.11 13.72
C GLN A 159 37.69 -4.26 13.03
N GLN A 160 36.94 -5.25 12.57
CA GLN A 160 37.49 -6.42 11.87
C GLN A 160 37.65 -6.19 10.35
N LYS A 161 37.21 -5.04 9.84
CA LYS A 161 37.18 -4.73 8.39
C LYS A 161 36.49 -5.81 7.57
N GLN A 162 35.35 -6.29 8.07
CA GLN A 162 34.56 -7.37 7.47
C GLN A 162 33.13 -6.93 7.20
N ILE A 163 32.48 -7.66 6.30
CA ILE A 163 31.05 -7.56 6.06
C ILE A 163 30.45 -8.96 6.18
N ARG A 164 29.47 -9.11 7.06
CA ARG A 164 28.63 -10.31 7.10
C ARG A 164 27.36 -10.05 6.31
N ILE A 165 27.07 -10.92 5.35
CA ILE A 165 25.86 -10.85 4.53
C ILE A 165 24.98 -12.04 4.89
N ARG A 166 23.71 -11.75 5.22
CA ARG A 166 22.65 -12.75 5.36
C ARG A 166 21.71 -12.62 4.17
N MET A 167 21.50 -13.73 3.49
CA MET A 167 20.60 -13.79 2.32
C MET A 167 19.50 -14.80 2.59
N ALA A 168 18.25 -14.42 2.31
CA ALA A 168 17.10 -15.30 2.32
C ALA A 168 16.65 -15.56 0.87
N PHE A 169 16.46 -16.82 0.55
CA PHE A 169 15.94 -17.25 -0.74
C PHE A 169 14.55 -17.86 -0.54
N THR A 170 13.64 -17.58 -1.47
CA THR A 170 12.32 -18.17 -1.55
C THR A 170 12.22 -19.01 -2.83
N GLY A 171 11.64 -20.22 -2.73
CA GLY A 171 11.47 -21.14 -3.84
C GLY A 171 11.12 -22.56 -3.38
#